data_446c4d073c5a420d20ad2761b87d0f49
#
_entry.id   446c4d073c5a420d20ad2761b87d0f49
#
_cell.length_a   1.000
_cell.length_b   1.000
_cell.length_c   1.000
_cell.angle_alpha   90.00
_cell.angle_beta   90.00
_cell.angle_gamma   90.00
#
_symmetry.space_group_name_H-M   'P 1'
#
loop_
_entity.id
_entity.type
_entity.pdbx_description
1 polymer ?
#
loop_
_entity_poly.entity_id
_entity_poly.type
_entity_poly.pdbx_seq_one_letter_code
_entity_poly.pdbx_strand_id
1 'polypeptide(L)'
;AVAFLADISIRAEEAKITDGHVKIGVAAGDHAAILWPLLCGMAKAKYYLMTAEFVNGKEAERIGLVSLCVPRAELMDKAMAVANKLANGSQQAIRFTKRSLNGWMNVARPIFESSLAMEMLCFLGEDAKEGVASVREKRAPKFPSAQN
;
A
#
# COMPACT_ATOMS: atom_id res chain seq x y z
N ALA A 1 -3.81 3.27 2.36
CA ALA A 1 -4.30 3.91 1.12
C ALA A 1 -3.82 5.36 1.00
N VAL A 2 -4.23 6.25 1.91
CA VAL A 2 -3.95 7.71 1.82
C VAL A 2 -2.45 8.02 1.63
N ALA A 3 -1.58 7.34 2.37
CA ALA A 3 -0.14 7.57 2.28
C ALA A 3 0.46 7.17 0.92
N PHE A 4 -0.08 6.16 0.26
CA PHE A 4 0.39 5.70 -1.05
C PHE A 4 -0.24 6.43 -2.23
N LEU A 5 -1.41 7.06 -2.02
CA LEU A 5 -2.05 7.94 -3.00
C LEU A 5 -1.49 9.37 -2.97
N ALA A 6 -0.74 9.73 -1.93
CA ALA A 6 -0.05 11.00 -1.88
C ALA A 6 1.06 11.08 -2.94
N ASP A 7 1.28 12.26 -3.52
CA ASP A 7 2.31 12.46 -4.54
C ASP A 7 3.73 12.16 -4.02
N ILE A 8 3.98 12.48 -2.76
CA ILE A 8 5.25 12.23 -2.07
C ILE A 8 4.92 11.67 -0.69
N SER A 9 5.45 10.50 -0.40
CA SER A 9 5.31 9.83 0.89
C SER A 9 6.63 9.81 1.63
N ILE A 10 6.63 10.23 2.91
CA ILE A 10 7.81 10.23 3.77
C ILE A 10 7.50 9.39 5.01
N ARG A 11 8.42 8.51 5.36
CA ARG A 11 8.21 7.54 6.43
C ARG A 11 9.31 7.62 7.49
N ALA A 12 8.95 7.33 8.75
CA ALA A 12 9.94 7.10 9.80
C ALA A 12 10.59 5.71 9.61
N GLU A 13 11.88 5.59 9.93
CA GLU A 13 12.66 4.37 9.74
C GLU A 13 12.04 3.14 10.40
N GLU A 14 11.56 3.30 11.64
CA GLU A 14 10.97 2.23 12.44
C GLU A 14 9.49 1.94 12.12
N ALA A 15 8.85 2.77 11.31
CA ALA A 15 7.44 2.59 10.99
C ALA A 15 7.23 1.31 10.18
N LYS A 16 6.27 0.50 10.61
CA LYS A 16 5.92 -0.76 9.95
C LYS A 16 4.73 -0.54 9.00
N ILE A 17 4.82 -1.12 7.84
CA ILE A 17 3.78 -1.14 6.81
C ILE A 17 3.45 -2.60 6.53
N THR A 18 2.19 -2.92 6.43
CA THR A 18 1.71 -4.18 5.87
C THR A 18 0.38 -3.95 5.20
N ASP A 19 0.08 -4.77 4.21
CA ASP A 19 -1.28 -4.99 3.74
C ASP A 19 -1.81 -6.23 4.45
N GLY A 20 -2.85 -6.08 5.23
CA GLY A 20 -3.35 -7.13 6.12
C GLY A 20 -4.45 -8.01 5.55
N HIS A 21 -4.89 -7.78 4.30
CA HIS A 21 -6.05 -8.44 3.73
C HIS A 21 -5.96 -9.97 3.78
N VAL A 22 -4.88 -10.55 3.29
CA VAL A 22 -4.74 -12.02 3.27
C VAL A 22 -4.65 -12.64 4.66
N LYS A 23 -4.25 -11.88 5.69
CA LYS A 23 -4.28 -12.36 7.10
C LYS A 23 -5.68 -12.56 7.63
N ILE A 24 -6.66 -11.88 7.06
CA ILE A 24 -8.06 -12.01 7.44
C ILE A 24 -8.87 -12.77 6.38
N GLY A 25 -8.21 -13.51 5.48
CA GLY A 25 -8.86 -14.34 4.47
C GLY A 25 -9.53 -13.55 3.34
N VAL A 26 -9.06 -12.33 3.06
CA VAL A 26 -9.60 -11.45 2.04
C VAL A 26 -8.50 -11.09 1.04
N ALA A 27 -8.83 -10.97 -0.24
CA ALA A 27 -7.89 -10.51 -1.26
C ALA A 27 -7.52 -9.03 -1.04
N ALA A 28 -6.28 -8.66 -1.33
CA ALA A 28 -5.80 -7.27 -1.33
C ALA A 28 -6.27 -6.56 -2.61
N GLY A 29 -7.59 -6.43 -2.77
CA GLY A 29 -8.23 -6.06 -4.03
C GLY A 29 -8.52 -4.57 -4.19
N ASP A 30 -8.43 -3.80 -3.13
CA ASP A 30 -8.66 -2.36 -3.12
C ASP A 30 -7.45 -1.58 -3.68
N HIS A 31 -6.97 -0.55 -2.98
CA HIS A 31 -5.82 0.26 -3.39
C HIS A 31 -4.52 -0.54 -3.58
N ALA A 32 -4.34 -1.64 -2.85
CA ALA A 32 -3.07 -2.36 -2.81
C ALA A 32 -2.74 -3.00 -4.16
N ALA A 33 -3.71 -3.66 -4.80
CA ALA A 33 -3.51 -4.32 -6.09
C ALA A 33 -3.09 -3.36 -7.21
N ILE A 34 -3.47 -2.08 -7.13
CA ILE A 34 -3.14 -1.09 -8.15
C ILE A 34 -1.93 -0.23 -7.81
N LEU A 35 -1.70 0.07 -6.52
CA LEU A 35 -0.63 0.99 -6.11
C LEU A 35 0.71 0.29 -5.92
N TRP A 36 0.74 -0.84 -5.22
CA TRP A 36 2.00 -1.50 -4.92
C TRP A 36 2.80 -1.89 -6.16
N PRO A 37 2.20 -2.48 -7.22
CA PRO A 37 2.95 -2.80 -8.44
C PRO A 37 3.54 -1.57 -9.13
N LEU A 38 2.84 -0.43 -9.11
CA LEU A 38 3.33 0.82 -9.67
C LEU A 38 4.48 1.42 -8.84
N LEU A 39 4.45 1.25 -7.53
CA LEU A 39 5.44 1.82 -6.62
C LEU A 39 6.70 0.94 -6.50
N CYS A 40 6.55 -0.35 -6.21
CA CYS A 40 7.69 -1.22 -5.90
C CYS A 40 7.90 -2.37 -6.89
N GLY A 41 7.16 -2.37 -8.00
CA GLY A 41 7.22 -3.40 -9.01
C GLY A 41 6.48 -4.69 -8.62
N MET A 42 6.11 -5.49 -9.63
CA MET A 42 5.25 -6.65 -9.48
C MET A 42 5.82 -7.72 -8.53
N ALA A 43 7.13 -7.97 -8.55
CA ALA A 43 7.74 -9.00 -7.73
C ALA A 43 7.62 -8.70 -6.22
N LYS A 44 7.91 -7.46 -5.81
CA LYS A 44 7.79 -7.03 -4.42
C LYS A 44 6.33 -6.88 -4.00
N ALA A 45 5.48 -6.36 -4.89
CA ALA A 45 4.05 -6.28 -4.63
C ALA A 45 3.47 -7.67 -4.33
N LYS A 46 3.71 -8.67 -5.19
CA LYS A 46 3.25 -10.06 -4.96
C LYS A 46 3.78 -10.61 -3.63
N TYR A 47 5.08 -10.45 -3.37
CA TYR A 47 5.65 -10.96 -2.13
C TYR A 47 4.92 -10.42 -0.90
N TYR A 48 4.85 -9.10 -0.76
CA TYR A 48 4.27 -8.49 0.43
C TYR A 48 2.76 -8.62 0.52
N LEU A 49 2.03 -8.50 -0.60
CA LEU A 49 0.57 -8.61 -0.58
C LEU A 49 0.08 -10.04 -0.36
N MET A 50 0.80 -11.05 -0.87
CA MET A 50 0.41 -12.46 -0.70
C MET A 50 0.87 -13.05 0.63
N THR A 51 1.94 -12.52 1.25
CA THR A 51 2.45 -12.99 2.54
C THR A 51 1.96 -12.14 3.71
N ALA A 52 1.50 -10.92 3.44
CA ALA A 52 1.19 -9.89 4.43
C ALA A 52 2.32 -9.65 5.44
N GLU A 53 3.58 -9.82 5.01
CA GLU A 53 4.73 -9.50 5.84
C GLU A 53 4.87 -7.98 6.04
N PHE A 54 5.46 -7.63 7.18
CA PHE A 54 5.75 -6.24 7.46
C PHE A 54 7.01 -5.77 6.74
N VAL A 55 6.95 -4.57 6.21
CA VAL A 55 8.10 -3.83 5.69
C VAL A 55 8.34 -2.61 6.58
N ASN A 56 9.61 -2.36 6.98
CA ASN A 56 9.97 -1.16 7.72
C ASN A 56 10.21 0.02 6.78
N GLY A 57 10.40 1.23 7.35
CA GLY A 57 10.57 2.44 6.56
C GLY A 57 11.78 2.39 5.61
N LYS A 58 12.92 1.87 6.07
CA LYS A 58 14.14 1.75 5.25
C LYS A 58 13.94 0.82 4.06
N GLU A 59 13.37 -0.35 4.30
CA GLU A 59 13.07 -1.29 3.22
C GLU A 59 12.00 -0.73 2.27
N ALA A 60 10.99 -0.04 2.79
CA ALA A 60 9.95 0.59 1.98
C ALA A 60 10.53 1.62 1.01
N GLU A 61 11.49 2.47 1.45
CA GLU A 61 12.21 3.38 0.56
C GLU A 61 13.08 2.60 -0.44
N ARG A 62 13.85 1.62 0.06
CA ARG A 62 14.76 0.83 -0.80
C ARG A 62 14.04 0.15 -1.97
N ILE A 63 12.82 -0.34 -1.75
CA ILE A 63 12.02 -0.99 -2.81
C ILE A 63 11.15 -0.02 -3.61
N GLY A 64 11.15 1.27 -3.27
CA GLY A 64 10.36 2.29 -3.95
C GLY A 64 8.89 2.37 -3.51
N LEU A 65 8.51 1.69 -2.44
CA LEU A 65 7.14 1.73 -1.90
C LEU A 65 6.79 3.10 -1.30
N VAL A 66 7.79 3.82 -0.78
CA VAL A 66 7.68 5.20 -0.31
C VAL A 66 8.78 6.05 -0.93
N SER A 67 8.55 7.36 -1.01
CA SER A 67 9.47 8.30 -1.64
C SER A 67 10.74 8.52 -0.83
N LEU A 68 10.61 8.63 0.49
CA LEU A 68 11.72 8.93 1.41
C LEU A 68 11.52 8.25 2.75
N CYS A 69 12.64 7.93 3.41
CA CYS A 69 12.69 7.45 4.79
C CYS A 69 13.67 8.29 5.61
N VAL A 70 13.28 8.67 6.82
CA VAL A 70 14.09 9.49 7.72
C VAL A 70 13.89 9.02 9.17
N PRO A 71 14.79 9.35 10.09
CA PRO A 71 14.54 9.20 11.53
C PRO A 71 13.24 9.90 11.93
N ARG A 72 12.49 9.32 12.88
CA ARG A 72 11.20 9.89 13.34
C ARG A 72 11.32 11.36 13.76
N ALA A 73 12.39 11.73 14.43
CA ALA A 73 12.60 13.09 14.88
C ALA A 73 12.68 14.12 13.74
N GLU A 74 13.11 13.69 12.57
CA GLU A 74 13.28 14.55 11.38
C GLU A 74 12.07 14.54 10.44
N LEU A 75 11.05 13.72 10.71
CA LEU A 75 9.95 13.44 9.78
C LEU A 75 9.21 14.72 9.36
N MET A 76 8.83 15.56 10.32
CA MET A 76 8.07 16.78 10.04
C MET A 76 8.93 17.84 9.34
N ASP A 77 10.16 17.99 9.77
CA ASP A 77 11.09 18.97 9.16
C ASP A 77 11.37 18.58 7.70
N LYS A 78 11.58 17.29 7.43
CA LYS A 78 11.75 16.78 6.06
C LYS A 78 10.50 16.99 5.22
N ALA A 79 9.32 16.69 5.77
CA ALA A 79 8.06 16.88 5.07
C ALA A 79 7.82 18.35 4.72
N MET A 80 8.07 19.27 5.68
CA MET A 80 7.94 20.71 5.45
C MET A 80 8.97 21.23 4.47
N ALA A 81 10.20 20.74 4.49
CA ALA A 81 11.23 21.11 3.51
C ALA A 81 10.82 20.72 2.08
N VAL A 82 10.27 19.52 1.89
CA VAL A 82 9.75 19.06 0.59
C VAL A 82 8.53 19.90 0.16
N ALA A 83 7.59 20.15 1.06
CA ALA A 83 6.41 20.96 0.78
C ALA A 83 6.80 22.39 0.35
N ASN A 84 7.72 23.02 1.08
CA ASN A 84 8.22 24.35 0.76
C ASN A 84 8.96 24.37 -0.58
N LYS A 85 9.75 23.33 -0.90
CA LYS A 85 10.40 23.21 -2.21
C LYS A 85 9.38 23.17 -3.35
N LEU A 86 8.28 22.42 -3.16
CA LEU A 86 7.20 22.38 -4.16
C LEU A 86 6.47 23.72 -4.25
N ALA A 87 6.14 24.33 -3.12
CA ALA A 87 5.42 25.60 -3.06
C ALA A 87 6.18 26.76 -3.73
N ASN A 88 7.52 26.74 -3.65
CA ASN A 88 8.38 27.76 -4.24
C ASN A 88 8.89 27.37 -5.64
N GLY A 89 8.51 26.21 -6.16
CA GLY A 89 8.89 25.76 -7.51
C GLY A 89 7.98 26.31 -8.60
N SER A 90 8.30 25.98 -9.86
CA SER A 90 7.46 26.31 -11.01
C SER A 90 6.12 25.59 -10.93
N GLN A 91 5.07 26.29 -10.50
CA GLN A 91 3.75 25.71 -10.27
C GLN A 91 3.15 25.07 -11.52
N GLN A 92 3.35 25.68 -12.68
CA GLN A 92 2.85 25.12 -13.94
C GLN A 92 3.56 23.80 -14.27
N ALA A 93 4.89 23.77 -14.17
CA ALA A 93 5.69 22.57 -14.45
C ALA A 93 5.33 21.43 -13.48
N ILE A 94 5.24 21.73 -12.17
CA ILE A 94 4.89 20.75 -11.13
C ILE A 94 3.50 20.16 -11.39
N ARG A 95 2.50 21.00 -11.66
CA ARG A 95 1.12 20.55 -11.93
C ARG A 95 1.02 19.70 -13.19
N PHE A 96 1.73 20.07 -14.26
CA PHE A 96 1.71 19.29 -15.50
C PHE A 96 2.46 17.98 -15.36
N THR A 97 3.57 17.97 -14.64
CA THR A 97 4.28 16.72 -14.29
C THR A 97 3.40 15.79 -13.49
N LYS A 98 2.76 16.29 -12.42
CA LYS A 98 1.80 15.50 -11.62
C LYS A 98 0.68 14.95 -12.49
N ARG A 99 0.06 15.78 -13.33
CA ARG A 99 -1.03 15.34 -14.22
C ARG A 99 -0.58 14.23 -15.17
N SER A 100 0.63 14.34 -15.73
CA SER A 100 1.18 13.33 -16.63
C SER A 100 1.45 12.02 -15.90
N LEU A 101 2.01 12.06 -14.68
CA LEU A 101 2.26 10.88 -13.86
C LEU A 101 0.97 10.22 -13.41
N ASN A 102 -0.04 11.01 -13.02
CA ASN A 102 -1.34 10.47 -12.64
C ASN A 102 -2.08 9.77 -13.80
N GLY A 103 -1.65 9.99 -15.04
CA GLY A 103 -2.14 9.23 -16.20
C GLY A 103 -1.91 7.72 -16.07
N TRP A 104 -0.87 7.28 -15.36
CA TRP A 104 -0.60 5.86 -15.10
C TRP A 104 -1.69 5.21 -14.25
N MET A 105 -2.38 5.96 -13.39
CA MET A 105 -3.52 5.44 -12.60
C MET A 105 -4.69 5.02 -13.51
N ASN A 106 -4.86 5.67 -14.67
CA ASN A 106 -5.90 5.28 -15.62
C ASN A 106 -5.64 3.91 -16.24
N VAL A 107 -4.38 3.52 -16.39
CA VAL A 107 -4.00 2.18 -16.87
C VAL A 107 -4.33 1.10 -15.82
N ALA A 108 -4.24 1.45 -14.55
CA ALA A 108 -4.57 0.54 -13.45
C ALA A 108 -6.09 0.41 -13.18
N ARG A 109 -6.91 1.31 -13.69
CA ARG A 109 -8.35 1.35 -13.41
C ARG A 109 -9.11 0.04 -13.70
N PRO A 110 -8.93 -0.64 -14.85
CA PRO A 110 -9.61 -1.91 -15.09
C PRO A 110 -9.21 -3.01 -14.09
N ILE A 111 -7.96 -2.94 -13.59
CA ILE A 111 -7.46 -3.86 -12.56
C ILE A 111 -8.19 -3.60 -11.24
N PHE A 112 -8.40 -2.34 -10.87
CA PHE A 112 -9.11 -1.97 -9.65
C PHE A 112 -10.53 -2.53 -9.64
N GLU A 113 -11.29 -2.38 -10.72
CA GLU A 113 -12.66 -2.89 -10.80
C GLU A 113 -12.72 -4.41 -10.60
N SER A 114 -11.82 -5.16 -11.26
CA SER A 114 -11.77 -6.62 -11.12
C SER A 114 -11.23 -7.07 -9.76
N SER A 115 -10.21 -6.42 -9.25
CA SER A 115 -9.60 -6.80 -7.95
C SER A 115 -10.53 -6.50 -6.78
N LEU A 116 -11.24 -5.37 -6.82
CA LEU A 116 -12.24 -5.04 -5.81
C LEU A 116 -13.41 -6.05 -5.82
N ALA A 117 -13.86 -6.49 -7.00
CA ALA A 117 -14.88 -7.52 -7.09
C ALA A 117 -14.41 -8.86 -6.45
N MET A 118 -13.15 -9.25 -6.68
CA MET A 118 -12.55 -10.44 -6.04
C MET A 118 -12.46 -10.29 -4.52
N GLU A 119 -12.10 -9.11 -4.01
CA GLU A 119 -12.11 -8.81 -2.59
C GLU A 119 -13.51 -8.95 -2.00
N MET A 120 -14.53 -8.37 -2.64
CA MET A 120 -15.92 -8.48 -2.19
C MET A 120 -16.40 -9.93 -2.16
N LEU A 121 -16.00 -10.76 -3.12
CA LEU A 121 -16.31 -12.20 -3.10
C LEU A 121 -15.67 -12.91 -1.91
N CYS A 122 -14.44 -12.55 -1.53
CA CYS A 122 -13.78 -13.13 -0.35
C CYS A 122 -14.56 -12.87 0.95
N PHE A 123 -15.19 -11.69 1.10
CA PHE A 123 -16.00 -11.40 2.27
C PHE A 123 -17.21 -12.33 2.45
N LEU A 124 -17.67 -12.98 1.38
CA LEU A 124 -18.76 -13.98 1.43
C LEU A 124 -18.26 -15.37 1.83
N GLY A 125 -16.94 -15.59 1.86
CA GLY A 125 -16.31 -16.88 2.11
C GLY A 125 -16.11 -17.20 3.60
N GLU A 126 -15.87 -18.48 3.90
CA GLU A 126 -15.60 -18.94 5.25
C GLU A 126 -14.24 -18.48 5.79
N ASP A 127 -13.24 -18.27 4.90
CA ASP A 127 -11.92 -17.77 5.29
C ASP A 127 -12.00 -16.37 5.91
N ALA A 128 -12.85 -15.49 5.37
CA ALA A 128 -13.05 -14.16 5.95
C ALA A 128 -13.67 -14.22 7.35
N LYS A 129 -14.63 -15.15 7.58
CA LYS A 129 -15.22 -15.36 8.91
C LYS A 129 -14.17 -15.83 9.90
N GLU A 130 -13.36 -16.82 9.50
CA GLU A 130 -12.25 -17.33 10.32
C GLU A 130 -11.21 -16.24 10.59
N GLY A 131 -10.85 -15.47 9.57
CA GLY A 131 -9.90 -14.37 9.70
C GLY A 131 -10.34 -13.34 10.73
N VAL A 132 -11.60 -12.89 10.66
CA VAL A 132 -12.19 -11.96 11.63
C VAL A 132 -12.23 -12.58 13.04
N ALA A 133 -12.63 -13.84 13.16
CA ALA A 133 -12.66 -14.55 14.44
C ALA A 133 -11.25 -14.64 15.04
N SER A 134 -10.25 -15.01 14.25
CA SER A 134 -8.85 -15.13 14.69
C SER A 134 -8.29 -13.84 15.26
N VAL A 135 -8.62 -12.69 14.64
CA VAL A 135 -8.19 -11.36 15.11
C VAL A 135 -8.85 -11.02 16.45
N ARG A 136 -10.16 -11.26 16.58
CA ARG A 136 -10.90 -11.02 17.85
C ARG A 136 -10.37 -11.87 18.98
N GLU A 137 -10.05 -13.12 18.71
CA GLU A 137 -9.57 -14.12 19.68
C GLU A 137 -8.06 -14.08 19.88
N LYS A 138 -7.34 -13.20 19.14
CA LYS A 138 -5.87 -13.03 19.19
C LYS A 138 -5.11 -14.36 18.98
N ARG A 139 -5.56 -15.17 18.05
CA ARG A 139 -4.96 -16.46 17.66
C ARG A 139 -4.56 -16.48 16.19
N ALA A 140 -3.77 -17.45 15.78
CA ALA A 140 -3.52 -17.70 14.37
C ALA A 140 -4.79 -18.21 13.66
N PRO A 141 -5.09 -17.76 12.44
CA PRO A 141 -6.21 -18.28 11.67
C PRO A 141 -5.97 -19.71 11.21
N LYS A 142 -7.04 -20.47 11.04
CA LYS A 142 -7.05 -21.81 10.45
C LYS A 142 -8.03 -21.80 9.27
N PHE A 143 -7.55 -21.26 8.15
CA PHE A 143 -8.40 -21.06 6.98
C PHE A 143 -8.95 -22.37 6.44
N PRO A 144 -10.27 -22.50 6.27
CA PRO A 144 -10.89 -23.71 5.71
C PRO A 144 -10.35 -24.07 4.31
N SER A 145 -10.09 -23.05 3.46
CA SER A 145 -9.56 -23.28 2.12
C SER A 145 -8.16 -23.89 2.08
N ALA A 146 -7.37 -23.76 3.14
CA ALA A 146 -6.02 -24.33 3.24
C ALA A 146 -6.02 -25.80 3.72
N GLN A 147 -7.19 -26.36 4.08
CA GLN A 147 -7.31 -27.71 4.63
C GLN A 147 -7.84 -28.72 3.61
N ASN A 148 -8.13 -28.27 2.38
CA ASN A 148 -8.67 -29.09 1.28
C ASN A 148 -7.59 -29.53 0.28
#